data_f3c33fca77909851bd0c9b3170e7f80c
#
_entry.id   f3c33fca77909851bd0c9b3170e7f80c
#
_cell.length_a   1.000
_cell.length_b   1.000
_cell.length_c   1.000
_cell.angle_alpha   90.00
_cell.angle_beta   90.00
_cell.angle_gamma   90.00
#
_symmetry.space_group_name_H-M   'P 1'
#
loop_
_entity.id
_entity.type
_entity.pdbx_description
1 polymer ?
#
loop_
_entity_poly.entity_id
_entity_poly.type
_entity_poly.pdbx_seq_one_letter_code
_entity_poly.pdbx_strand_id
1 'polypeptide(L)'
;MALVESTEIDKIEVVGPHKAVQVRKALVVKKDGVEIARSLERYSLTPGQLKGTTNADGSPASDAQDFVDNDISAEPEEVRSICNALWTQSVKDSYKAALIADLLPST
;
A
#
# COMPACT_ATOMS: atom_id res chain seq x y z
N MET A 1 20.40 -17.48 28.09
CA MET A 1 20.02 -16.15 27.61
C MET A 1 19.43 -16.26 26.22
N ALA A 2 18.18 -15.93 26.06
CA ALA A 2 17.50 -16.02 24.78
C ALA A 2 17.17 -14.63 24.24
N LEU A 3 17.63 -14.35 23.01
CA LEU A 3 17.21 -13.19 22.26
C LEU A 3 16.15 -13.64 21.28
N VAL A 4 15.02 -12.98 21.26
CA VAL A 4 13.91 -13.28 20.37
C VAL A 4 13.59 -12.04 19.56
N GLU A 5 13.60 -12.20 18.23
CA GLU A 5 13.14 -11.16 17.32
C GLU A 5 11.73 -11.48 16.88
N SER A 6 10.88 -10.47 16.84
CA SER A 6 9.53 -10.60 16.32
C SER A 6 9.17 -9.33 15.55
N THR A 7 8.27 -9.51 14.58
CA THR A 7 7.74 -8.38 13.82
C THR A 7 6.27 -8.27 14.16
N GLU A 8 5.84 -7.06 14.48
CA GLU A 8 4.43 -6.80 14.76
C GLU A 8 3.96 -5.57 14.01
N ILE A 9 2.67 -5.55 13.69
CA ILE A 9 2.06 -4.36 13.12
C ILE A 9 1.70 -3.45 14.30
N ASP A 10 2.39 -2.32 14.36
CA ASP A 10 2.26 -1.39 15.48
C ASP A 10 1.15 -0.38 15.27
N LYS A 11 0.92 0.01 14.01
CA LYS A 11 -0.09 1.00 13.68
C LYS A 11 -0.58 0.81 12.25
N ILE A 12 -1.89 0.96 12.04
CA ILE A 12 -2.49 0.99 10.71
C ILE A 12 -3.34 2.27 10.66
N GLU A 13 -3.11 3.09 9.63
CA GLU A 13 -3.79 4.37 9.49
C GLU A 13 -4.35 4.51 8.08
N VAL A 14 -5.60 4.96 7.99
CA VAL A 14 -6.26 5.20 6.70
C VAL A 14 -6.22 6.70 6.42
N VAL A 15 -5.71 7.08 5.27
CA VAL A 15 -5.45 8.48 4.95
C VAL A 15 -6.08 8.85 3.61
N GLY A 16 -6.76 9.98 3.60
CA GLY A 16 -7.27 10.61 2.39
C GLY A 16 -8.55 10.00 1.82
N PRO A 17 -9.10 10.64 0.78
CA PRO A 17 -10.36 10.21 0.19
C PRO A 17 -10.24 8.89 -0.58
N HIS A 18 -9.04 8.50 -0.99
CA HIS A 18 -8.80 7.27 -1.73
C HIS A 18 -8.37 6.13 -0.82
N LYS A 19 -8.47 6.32 0.49
CA LYS A 19 -8.23 5.28 1.49
C LYS A 19 -6.85 4.63 1.37
N ALA A 20 -5.81 5.45 1.25
CA ALA A 20 -4.44 4.95 1.35
C ALA A 20 -4.23 4.38 2.75
N VAL A 21 -3.64 3.19 2.83
CA VAL A 21 -3.41 2.50 4.10
C VAL A 21 -1.93 2.61 4.44
N GLN A 22 -1.63 3.29 5.54
CA GLN A 22 -0.27 3.41 6.03
C GLN A 22 -0.05 2.40 7.14
N VAL A 23 1.00 1.61 7.02
CA VAL A 23 1.31 0.53 7.96
C VAL A 23 2.64 0.85 8.63
N ARG A 24 2.67 0.71 9.94
CA ARG A 24 3.90 0.81 10.71
C ARG A 24 4.21 -0.55 11.31
N LYS A 25 5.34 -1.12 10.93
CA LYS A 25 5.84 -2.37 11.50
C LYS A 25 6.85 -2.08 12.58
N ALA A 26 6.84 -2.87 13.62
CA ALA A 26 7.87 -2.81 14.64
C ALA A 26 8.65 -4.12 14.62
N LEU A 27 9.97 -4.00 14.46
CA LEU A 27 10.87 -5.11 14.72
C LEU A 27 11.28 -5.03 16.18
N VAL A 28 10.87 -6.00 16.97
CA VAL A 28 11.06 -6.00 18.41
C VAL A 28 12.06 -7.08 18.79
N VAL A 29 13.06 -6.71 19.56
CA VAL A 29 14.03 -7.64 20.12
C VAL A 29 13.81 -7.74 21.62
N LYS A 30 13.59 -8.96 22.12
CA LYS A 30 13.39 -9.22 23.53
C LYS A 30 14.50 -10.11 24.08
N LYS A 31 14.90 -9.85 25.30
CA LYS A 31 15.82 -10.67 26.04
C LYS A 31 15.10 -11.14 27.29
N ASP A 32 14.96 -12.47 27.41
CA ASP A 32 14.29 -13.09 28.56
C ASP A 32 12.88 -12.50 28.80
N GLY A 33 12.15 -12.26 27.70
CA GLY A 33 10.79 -11.73 27.74
C GLY A 33 10.69 -10.21 27.88
N VAL A 34 11.81 -9.51 27.97
CA VAL A 34 11.83 -8.06 28.12
C VAL A 34 12.29 -7.39 26.81
N GLU A 35 11.52 -6.43 26.35
CA GLU A 35 11.89 -5.69 25.15
C GLU A 35 13.13 -4.83 25.42
N ILE A 36 14.16 -5.01 24.60
CA ILE A 36 15.41 -4.26 24.74
C ILE A 36 15.69 -3.36 23.53
N ALA A 37 15.03 -3.59 22.41
CA ALA A 37 15.18 -2.75 21.22
C ALA A 37 13.92 -2.82 20.36
N ARG A 38 13.62 -1.71 19.69
CA ARG A 38 12.48 -1.62 18.78
C ARG A 38 12.88 -0.72 17.60
N SER A 39 12.69 -1.24 16.41
CA SER A 39 12.92 -0.50 15.17
C SER A 39 11.60 -0.36 14.43
N LEU A 40 11.28 0.83 13.96
CA LEU A 40 10.02 1.09 13.26
C LEU A 40 10.27 1.25 11.76
N GLU A 41 9.41 0.65 10.98
CA GLU A 41 9.41 0.75 9.53
C GLU A 41 8.01 1.11 9.06
N ARG A 42 7.90 2.06 8.14
CA ARG A 42 6.61 2.51 7.61
C ARG A 42 6.55 2.30 6.11
N TYR A 43 5.37 1.90 5.65
CA TYR A 43 5.09 1.83 4.22
C TYR A 43 3.62 2.17 3.98
N SER A 44 3.31 2.51 2.72
CA SER A 44 1.95 2.88 2.32
C SER A 44 1.44 1.93 1.25
N LEU A 45 0.15 1.64 1.31
CA LEU A 45 -0.54 0.83 0.31
C LEU A 45 -1.64 1.67 -0.31
N THR A 46 -1.77 1.58 -1.63
CA THR A 46 -2.85 2.24 -2.38
C THR A 46 -3.75 1.19 -3.00
N PRO A 47 -5.00 1.56 -3.41
CA PRO A 47 -5.92 0.59 -4.02
C PRO A 47 -5.38 -0.08 -5.29
N GLY A 48 -4.47 0.57 -5.99
CA GLY A 48 -3.91 0.03 -7.22
C GLY A 48 -3.12 1.09 -7.97
N GLN A 49 -2.94 0.85 -9.26
CA GLN A 49 -2.19 1.77 -10.12
C GLN A 49 -2.65 1.62 -11.56
N LEU A 50 -2.27 2.57 -12.40
CA LEU A 50 -2.46 2.44 -13.84
C LEU A 50 -1.34 1.58 -14.40
N LYS A 51 -1.63 0.81 -15.46
CA LYS A 51 -0.63 -0.04 -16.10
C LYS A 51 0.58 0.75 -16.57
N GLY A 52 0.34 1.92 -17.15
CA GLY A 52 1.42 2.75 -17.64
C GLY A 52 2.20 2.14 -18.78
N THR A 53 1.60 1.21 -19.54
CA THR A 53 2.24 0.53 -20.64
C THR A 53 2.62 1.54 -21.74
N THR A 54 3.79 1.36 -22.35
CA THR A 54 4.23 2.23 -23.44
C THR A 54 4.49 1.44 -24.70
N ASN A 55 4.28 2.11 -25.83
CA ASN A 55 4.62 1.56 -27.14
C ASN A 55 6.14 1.68 -27.36
N ALA A 56 6.62 1.06 -28.44
CA ALA A 56 8.05 1.07 -28.77
C ALA A 56 8.61 2.48 -28.98
N ASP A 57 7.75 3.44 -29.36
CA ASP A 57 8.15 4.84 -29.57
C ASP A 57 8.07 5.70 -28.30
N GLY A 58 7.72 5.08 -27.16
CA GLY A 58 7.61 5.78 -25.89
C GLY A 58 6.26 6.41 -25.61
N SER A 59 5.32 6.37 -26.56
CA SER A 59 3.97 6.89 -26.35
C SER A 59 3.15 5.93 -25.50
N PRO A 60 2.11 6.43 -24.77
CA PRO A 60 1.24 5.56 -23.99
C PRO A 60 0.51 4.54 -24.87
N ALA A 61 0.52 3.28 -24.45
CA ALA A 61 -0.24 2.23 -25.12
C ALA A 61 -1.74 2.41 -24.85
N SER A 62 -2.57 1.70 -25.64
CA SER A 62 -4.03 1.80 -25.48
C SER A 62 -4.53 1.38 -24.10
N ASP A 63 -3.79 0.50 -23.42
CA ASP A 63 -4.13 0.00 -22.08
C ASP A 63 -3.40 0.72 -20.94
N ALA A 64 -2.67 1.80 -21.26
CA ALA A 64 -1.86 2.51 -20.27
C ALA A 64 -2.69 3.05 -19.10
N GLN A 65 -3.95 3.37 -19.33
CA GLN A 65 -4.86 3.91 -18.32
C GLN A 65 -5.71 2.83 -17.64
N ASP A 66 -5.50 1.57 -17.97
CA ASP A 66 -6.20 0.48 -17.29
C ASP A 66 -5.74 0.38 -15.85
N PHE A 67 -6.71 0.20 -14.96
CA PHE A 67 -6.44 0.11 -13.53
C PHE A 67 -6.06 -1.32 -13.16
N VAL A 68 -4.98 -1.44 -12.41
CA VAL A 68 -4.51 -2.73 -11.89
C VAL A 68 -4.62 -2.69 -10.37
N ASP A 69 -5.37 -3.62 -9.80
CA ASP A 69 -5.51 -3.72 -8.36
C ASP A 69 -4.16 -4.03 -7.71
N ASN A 70 -3.93 -3.44 -6.55
CA ASN A 70 -2.74 -3.72 -5.77
C ASN A 70 -2.84 -5.15 -5.21
N ASP A 71 -1.82 -5.95 -5.45
CA ASP A 71 -1.76 -7.31 -4.90
C ASP A 71 -1.24 -7.23 -3.46
N ILE A 72 -2.14 -7.46 -2.51
CA ILE A 72 -1.82 -7.43 -1.09
C ILE A 72 -1.75 -8.83 -0.48
N SER A 73 -1.66 -9.87 -1.32
CA SER A 73 -1.67 -11.26 -0.84
C SER A 73 -0.51 -11.58 0.11
N ALA A 74 0.59 -10.85 0.02
CA ALA A 74 1.75 -11.03 0.90
C ALA A 74 1.64 -10.28 2.22
N GLU A 75 0.60 -9.43 2.37
CA GLU A 75 0.42 -8.66 3.59
C GLU A 75 -0.19 -9.49 4.71
N PRO A 76 0.05 -9.12 5.99
CA PRO A 76 -0.61 -9.77 7.11
C PRO A 76 -2.13 -9.71 6.99
N GLU A 77 -2.82 -10.69 7.58
CA GLU A 77 -4.28 -10.79 7.48
C GLU A 77 -4.98 -9.52 7.94
N GLU A 78 -4.54 -8.92 9.03
CA GLU A 78 -5.17 -7.70 9.55
C GLU A 78 -5.06 -6.54 8.56
N VAL A 79 -3.94 -6.42 7.86
CA VAL A 79 -3.76 -5.38 6.82
C VAL A 79 -4.64 -5.69 5.62
N ARG A 80 -4.68 -6.95 5.18
CA ARG A 80 -5.52 -7.36 4.05
C ARG A 80 -6.99 -7.13 4.33
N SER A 81 -7.45 -7.44 5.53
CA SER A 81 -8.85 -7.26 5.92
C SER A 81 -9.25 -5.79 5.87
N ILE A 82 -8.40 -4.91 6.35
CA ILE A 82 -8.65 -3.47 6.33
C ILE A 82 -8.69 -2.96 4.89
N CYS A 83 -7.71 -3.32 4.08
CA CYS A 83 -7.65 -2.91 2.67
C CYS A 83 -8.87 -3.38 1.90
N ASN A 84 -9.26 -4.64 2.08
CA ASN A 84 -10.42 -5.21 1.37
C ASN A 84 -11.73 -4.55 1.79
N ALA A 85 -11.85 -4.16 3.05
CA ALA A 85 -13.04 -3.47 3.55
C ALA A 85 -13.15 -2.05 2.99
N LEU A 86 -12.01 -1.36 2.80
CA LEU A 86 -11.97 0.04 2.40
C LEU A 86 -11.92 0.24 0.89
N TRP A 87 -11.25 -0.64 0.17
CA TRP A 87 -11.03 -0.51 -1.26
C TRP A 87 -12.19 -1.08 -2.06
N THR A 88 -13.33 -0.41 -1.95
CA THR A 88 -14.54 -0.76 -2.72
C THR A 88 -14.35 -0.36 -4.18
N GLN A 89 -15.22 -0.84 -5.06
CA GLN A 89 -15.17 -0.44 -6.47
C GLN A 89 -15.29 1.07 -6.63
N SER A 90 -16.13 1.71 -5.82
CA SER A 90 -16.29 3.16 -5.83
C SER A 90 -14.98 3.89 -5.50
N VAL A 91 -14.24 3.41 -4.49
CA VAL A 91 -12.95 3.99 -4.10
C VAL A 91 -11.92 3.78 -5.21
N LYS A 92 -11.89 2.59 -5.80
CA LYS A 92 -10.97 2.29 -6.91
C LYS A 92 -11.25 3.17 -8.12
N ASP A 93 -12.52 3.36 -8.47
CA ASP A 93 -12.92 4.21 -9.60
C ASP A 93 -12.51 5.66 -9.37
N SER A 94 -12.72 6.17 -8.16
CA SER A 94 -12.34 7.53 -7.78
C SER A 94 -10.81 7.70 -7.84
N TYR A 95 -10.06 6.72 -7.36
CA TYR A 95 -8.60 6.75 -7.39
C TYR A 95 -8.08 6.68 -8.82
N LYS A 96 -8.67 5.81 -9.65
CA LYS A 96 -8.33 5.71 -11.08
C LYS A 96 -8.51 7.07 -11.77
N ALA A 97 -9.64 7.73 -11.52
CA ALA A 97 -9.92 9.05 -12.10
C ALA A 97 -8.86 10.08 -11.69
N ALA A 98 -8.45 10.06 -10.43
CA ALA A 98 -7.41 10.96 -9.92
C ALA A 98 -6.06 10.68 -10.58
N LEU A 99 -5.70 9.40 -10.75
CA LEU A 99 -4.45 9.02 -11.40
C LEU A 99 -4.42 9.45 -12.86
N ILE A 100 -5.54 9.28 -13.57
CA ILE A 100 -5.66 9.72 -14.97
C ILE A 100 -5.53 11.23 -15.06
N ALA A 101 -6.16 11.96 -14.14
CA ALA A 101 -6.08 13.42 -14.10
C ALA A 101 -4.64 13.90 -13.94
N ASP A 102 -3.84 13.19 -13.13
CA ASP A 102 -2.43 13.53 -12.91
C ASP A 102 -1.57 13.28 -14.16
N LEU A 103 -2.01 12.40 -15.06
CA LEU A 103 -1.29 12.12 -16.31
C LEU A 103 -1.53 13.16 -17.38
N LEU A 104 -2.63 13.93 -17.27
CA LEU A 104 -2.98 14.91 -18.29
C LEU A 104 -2.08 16.14 -18.13
N PRO A 105 -1.58 16.68 -19.26
CA PRO A 105 -0.77 17.89 -19.17
C PRO A 105 -1.59 19.05 -18.64
N SER A 106 -0.96 19.79 -17.76
CA SER A 106 -1.53 21.02 -17.24
C SER A 106 -1.53 22.08 -18.33
N THR A 107 -2.69 22.58 -18.67
CA THR A 107 -2.81 23.63 -19.68
C THR A 107 -3.13 24.96 -19.02
#